data_65aad94f48437a8adaef27ff12bc12fb
#
_entry.id   65aad94f48437a8adaef27ff12bc12fb
#
_cell.length_a   1.000
_cell.length_b   1.000
_cell.length_c   1.000
_cell.angle_alpha   90.00
_cell.angle_beta   90.00
_cell.angle_gamma   90.00
#
_symmetry.space_group_name_H-M   'P 1'
#
loop_
_entity.id
_entity.type
_entity.pdbx_description
1 polymer ?
#
loop_
_entity_poly.entity_id
_entity_poly.type
_entity_poly.pdbx_seq_one_letter_code
_entity_poly.pdbx_strand_id
1 'polypeptide(L)'
;MYGINGIYNFVTEKDKNMEKEKTVRLIYPQWQGASVVDLLPELKNDPAEASRGYYLGAQLLNFLAPDRGQETLTVPISTDMTDREVTDGVIDRDAILSQSKAALEMLRAANPDRIITLGGECSVSVVPFTYLADKYKGDVAMIWIDAHPDLTLPGDVYPGYHAMAATACMGYGEKQLISVLPAKIDPSKVLLVGIRNWERDEIKVRQQQYGIPNITGEEVADNSDAIREWLRSCGASKVVIHFDMDVLDPAEIIAAVGTDPDGMKMEQVIRVINDIAAEKEVVGLTVAEAMPRTAIRIKNMLNRLPLLK
;
A
#
# COMPACT_ATOMS: atom_id res chain seq x y z
N MET A 1 32.97 51.24 25.57
CA MET A 1 31.59 51.59 25.26
C MET A 1 31.29 51.08 23.88
N TYR A 2 30.77 49.86 23.78
CA TYR A 2 30.26 49.31 22.53
C TYR A 2 28.93 48.63 22.84
N GLY A 3 27.86 49.20 22.28
CA GLY A 3 26.49 48.70 22.43
C GLY A 3 26.25 47.45 21.59
N ILE A 4 25.66 46.44 22.19
CA ILE A 4 25.21 45.23 21.53
C ILE A 4 23.76 45.47 21.12
N ASN A 5 23.51 45.60 19.80
CA ASN A 5 22.17 45.63 19.22
C ASN A 5 21.55 44.27 19.30
N GLY A 6 20.53 44.11 20.14
CA GLY A 6 19.69 42.92 20.19
C GLY A 6 18.82 42.87 18.94
N ILE A 7 18.97 41.80 18.14
CA ILE A 7 18.06 41.45 17.06
C ILE A 7 16.86 40.72 17.71
N TYR A 8 15.76 41.45 17.93
CA TYR A 8 14.48 40.85 18.27
C TYR A 8 13.90 40.20 16.99
N ASN A 9 13.93 38.88 16.92
CA ASN A 9 13.14 38.15 15.95
C ASN A 9 11.66 38.35 16.27
N PHE A 10 10.97 39.16 15.47
CA PHE A 10 9.52 39.22 15.47
C PHE A 10 8.98 37.93 14.84
N VAL A 11 8.69 36.93 15.66
CA VAL A 11 7.80 35.84 15.30
C VAL A 11 6.41 36.43 15.19
N THR A 12 5.88 36.52 13.99
CA THR A 12 4.55 37.07 13.74
C THR A 12 3.47 36.15 14.31
N GLU A 13 2.37 36.69 14.82
CA GLU A 13 1.23 35.95 15.37
C GLU A 13 0.60 34.96 14.34
N LYS A 14 0.93 35.07 13.05
CA LYS A 14 0.55 34.14 12.01
C LYS A 14 1.22 32.78 12.14
N ASP A 15 2.38 32.67 12.77
CA ASP A 15 3.10 31.40 12.94
C ASP A 15 2.58 30.57 14.14
N LYS A 16 1.66 31.11 14.94
CA LYS A 16 1.17 30.46 16.17
C LYS A 16 -0.07 29.56 16.00
N ASN A 17 -0.68 29.50 14.81
CA ASN A 17 -1.94 28.75 14.59
C ASN A 17 -1.91 27.82 13.37
N MET A 18 -0.77 27.36 12.89
CA MET A 18 -0.74 26.17 12.06
C MET A 18 -0.78 24.98 13.00
N GLU A 19 -1.95 24.38 13.18
CA GLU A 19 -2.04 23.03 13.77
C GLU A 19 -1.04 22.15 13.02
N LYS A 20 -0.10 21.57 13.76
CA LYS A 20 0.92 20.70 13.15
C LYS A 20 0.20 19.51 12.52
N GLU A 21 0.30 19.36 11.20
CA GLU A 21 -0.33 18.28 10.47
C GLU A 21 -0.05 16.93 11.13
N LYS A 22 -1.12 16.20 11.42
CA LYS A 22 -1.08 14.93 12.14
C LYS A 22 -0.74 13.79 11.19
N THR A 23 0.42 13.18 11.39
CA THR A 23 0.81 11.95 10.71
C THR A 23 0.57 10.76 11.62
N VAL A 24 -0.07 9.70 11.09
CA VAL A 24 -0.30 8.43 11.79
C VAL A 24 0.46 7.33 11.06
N ARG A 25 1.05 6.41 11.85
CA ARG A 25 1.55 5.12 11.38
C ARG A 25 0.46 4.09 11.56
N LEU A 26 -0.04 3.51 10.48
CA LEU A 26 -1.04 2.46 10.48
C LEU A 26 -0.37 1.11 10.21
N ILE A 27 -0.34 0.23 11.20
CA ILE A 27 0.07 -1.16 11.02
C ILE A 27 -1.16 -1.94 10.60
N TYR A 28 -1.15 -2.46 9.39
CA TYR A 28 -2.31 -3.14 8.80
C TYR A 28 -1.90 -4.52 8.28
N PRO A 29 -1.70 -5.51 9.17
CA PRO A 29 -1.12 -6.80 8.82
C PRO A 29 -2.11 -7.77 8.19
N GLN A 30 -3.01 -7.30 7.31
CA GLN A 30 -4.00 -8.10 6.60
C GLN A 30 -3.31 -9.06 5.64
N TRP A 31 -3.79 -10.29 5.60
CA TRP A 31 -3.29 -11.38 4.76
C TRP A 31 -4.42 -12.12 4.03
N GLN A 32 -5.66 -11.88 4.45
CA GLN A 32 -6.85 -12.60 3.97
C GLN A 32 -7.16 -12.33 2.50
N GLY A 33 -6.78 -11.16 2.00
CA GLY A 33 -6.99 -10.80 0.60
C GLY A 33 -6.15 -11.59 -0.39
N ALA A 34 -5.20 -12.42 0.07
CA ALA A 34 -4.31 -13.17 -0.79
C ALA A 34 -4.46 -14.69 -0.64
N SER A 35 -4.24 -15.44 -1.74
CA SER A 35 -4.14 -16.90 -1.76
C SER A 35 -2.85 -17.28 -2.49
N VAL A 36 -1.75 -17.35 -1.75
CA VAL A 36 -0.39 -17.40 -2.33
C VAL A 36 0.38 -18.70 -2.03
N VAL A 37 -0.28 -19.71 -1.47
CA VAL A 37 0.37 -20.97 -1.07
C VAL A 37 1.11 -21.64 -2.22
N ASP A 38 0.52 -21.64 -3.41
CA ASP A 38 1.10 -22.28 -4.59
C ASP A 38 2.30 -21.49 -5.17
N LEU A 39 2.42 -20.22 -4.81
CA LEU A 39 3.54 -19.34 -5.22
C LEU A 39 4.75 -19.40 -4.27
N LEU A 40 4.62 -20.14 -3.16
CA LEU A 40 5.66 -20.27 -2.13
C LEU A 40 6.03 -21.75 -1.95
N PRO A 41 6.71 -22.40 -2.92
CA PRO A 41 7.00 -23.84 -2.86
C PRO A 41 7.79 -24.24 -1.61
N GLU A 42 8.61 -23.35 -1.06
CA GLU A 42 9.34 -23.57 0.18
C GLU A 42 8.46 -23.62 1.44
N LEU A 43 7.23 -23.11 1.37
CA LEU A 43 6.24 -23.11 2.44
C LEU A 43 5.04 -24.05 2.14
N LYS A 44 5.11 -24.83 1.07
CA LYS A 44 4.03 -25.72 0.62
C LYS A 44 3.51 -26.67 1.70
N ASN A 45 4.38 -27.10 2.63
CA ASN A 45 4.01 -27.97 3.73
C ASN A 45 3.39 -27.23 4.93
N ASP A 46 3.31 -25.92 4.87
CA ASP A 46 2.74 -25.07 5.92
C ASP A 46 1.91 -23.93 5.29
N PRO A 47 0.72 -24.25 4.74
CA PRO A 47 -0.12 -23.26 4.05
C PRO A 47 -0.56 -22.12 4.97
N ALA A 48 -0.74 -22.38 6.25
CA ALA A 48 -1.10 -21.36 7.23
C ALA A 48 0.01 -20.32 7.42
N GLU A 49 1.26 -20.75 7.49
CA GLU A 49 2.41 -19.84 7.59
C GLU A 49 2.67 -19.10 6.27
N ALA A 50 2.43 -19.74 5.11
CA ALA A 50 2.51 -19.08 3.83
C ALA A 50 1.54 -17.90 3.75
N SER A 51 0.27 -18.12 4.07
CA SER A 51 -0.76 -17.06 4.05
C SER A 51 -0.48 -15.97 5.10
N ARG A 52 -0.17 -16.36 6.35
CA ARG A 52 0.18 -15.42 7.43
C ARG A 52 1.55 -14.75 7.27
N GLY A 53 2.30 -15.08 6.23
CA GLY A 53 3.57 -14.42 5.91
C GLY A 53 3.43 -12.92 5.77
N TYR A 54 2.35 -12.42 5.20
CA TYR A 54 2.03 -11.01 5.10
C TYR A 54 1.82 -10.35 6.48
N TYR A 55 1.20 -11.07 7.42
CA TYR A 55 1.09 -10.59 8.80
C TYR A 55 2.47 -10.38 9.43
N LEU A 56 3.37 -11.34 9.27
CA LEU A 56 4.74 -11.23 9.74
C LEU A 56 5.52 -10.15 8.97
N GLY A 57 5.27 -9.99 7.68
CA GLY A 57 5.85 -8.95 6.84
C GLY A 57 5.56 -7.55 7.34
N ALA A 58 4.29 -7.27 7.65
CA ALA A 58 3.89 -5.99 8.22
C ALA A 58 4.56 -5.70 9.59
N GLN A 59 4.72 -6.72 10.44
CA GLN A 59 5.44 -6.58 11.71
C GLN A 59 6.93 -6.28 11.48
N LEU A 60 7.54 -6.94 10.49
CA LEU A 60 8.93 -6.68 10.12
C LEU A 60 9.10 -5.26 9.57
N LEU A 61 8.22 -4.81 8.68
CA LEU A 61 8.22 -3.44 8.19
C LEU A 61 8.12 -2.43 9.34
N ASN A 62 7.22 -2.67 10.30
CA ASN A 62 7.10 -1.80 11.48
C ASN A 62 8.38 -1.78 12.33
N PHE A 63 9.06 -2.92 12.48
CA PHE A 63 10.32 -2.98 13.21
C PHE A 63 11.46 -2.24 12.49
N LEU A 64 11.50 -2.30 11.16
CA LEU A 64 12.56 -1.71 10.34
C LEU A 64 12.34 -0.22 10.06
N ALA A 65 11.08 0.22 9.95
CA ALA A 65 10.77 1.59 9.58
C ALA A 65 11.16 2.58 10.69
N PRO A 66 11.81 3.71 10.36
CA PRO A 66 12.21 4.71 11.34
C PRO A 66 11.03 5.23 12.15
N ASP A 67 11.17 5.26 13.46
CA ASP A 67 10.21 5.92 14.35
C ASP A 67 10.52 7.43 14.42
N ARG A 68 9.53 8.25 14.10
CA ARG A 68 9.59 9.71 14.15
C ARG A 68 8.64 10.28 15.21
N GLY A 69 8.14 9.45 16.13
CA GLY A 69 7.18 9.82 17.15
C GLY A 69 5.74 9.98 16.63
N GLN A 70 5.41 9.38 15.49
CA GLN A 70 4.03 9.34 15.01
C GLN A 70 3.15 8.49 15.95
N GLU A 71 1.88 8.87 16.10
CA GLU A 71 0.89 7.99 16.71
C GLU A 71 0.80 6.69 15.88
N THR A 72 0.91 5.55 16.54
CA THR A 72 0.83 4.24 15.89
C THR A 72 -0.50 3.58 16.19
N LEU A 73 -1.22 3.23 15.15
CA LEU A 73 -2.46 2.47 15.20
C LEU A 73 -2.22 1.08 14.62
N THR A 74 -2.80 0.06 15.22
CA THR A 74 -2.71 -1.32 14.70
C THR A 74 -4.10 -1.85 14.45
N VAL A 75 -4.39 -2.16 13.18
CA VAL A 75 -5.68 -2.74 12.78
C VAL A 75 -5.77 -4.17 13.32
N PRO A 76 -6.86 -4.51 14.04
CA PRO A 76 -7.07 -5.87 14.53
C PRO A 76 -7.33 -6.81 13.36
N ILE A 77 -6.48 -7.82 13.20
CA ILE A 77 -6.55 -8.81 12.13
C ILE A 77 -6.77 -10.20 12.72
N SER A 78 -7.72 -10.94 12.15
CA SER A 78 -7.89 -12.35 12.49
C SER A 78 -6.66 -13.16 12.06
N THR A 79 -6.21 -14.04 12.92
CA THR A 79 -5.17 -15.04 12.60
C THR A 79 -5.76 -16.44 12.38
N ASP A 80 -7.08 -16.53 12.37
CA ASP A 80 -7.78 -17.78 12.09
C ASP A 80 -7.65 -18.17 10.62
N MET A 81 -7.33 -19.43 10.38
CA MET A 81 -7.12 -20.01 9.06
C MET A 81 -8.22 -21.01 8.68
N THR A 82 -9.20 -21.21 9.55
CA THR A 82 -10.31 -22.08 9.24
C THR A 82 -11.26 -21.42 8.24
N ASP A 83 -11.82 -22.24 7.37
CA ASP A 83 -12.94 -21.88 6.48
C ASP A 83 -12.69 -20.67 5.56
N ARG A 84 -11.54 -20.70 4.85
CA ARG A 84 -11.28 -19.73 3.80
C ARG A 84 -12.27 -19.91 2.64
N GLU A 85 -13.32 -19.11 2.63
CA GLU A 85 -14.39 -19.19 1.64
C GLU A 85 -14.35 -18.01 0.66
N VAL A 86 -14.79 -18.29 -0.57
CA VAL A 86 -15.05 -17.25 -1.57
C VAL A 86 -16.52 -16.84 -1.49
N THR A 87 -16.77 -15.62 -1.10
CA THR A 87 -18.12 -15.03 -1.01
C THR A 87 -18.22 -13.84 -1.96
N ASP A 88 -19.24 -13.86 -2.84
CA ASP A 88 -19.46 -12.82 -3.85
C ASP A 88 -18.21 -12.48 -4.67
N GLY A 89 -17.40 -13.51 -4.98
CA GLY A 89 -16.18 -13.40 -5.78
C GLY A 89 -14.93 -12.93 -5.03
N VAL A 90 -15.00 -12.84 -3.70
CA VAL A 90 -13.85 -12.42 -2.85
C VAL A 90 -13.57 -13.47 -1.79
N ILE A 91 -12.32 -13.91 -1.68
CA ILE A 91 -11.86 -14.82 -0.63
C ILE A 91 -11.83 -14.11 0.72
N ASP A 92 -12.29 -14.79 1.78
CA ASP A 92 -12.35 -14.26 3.15
C ASP A 92 -13.07 -12.88 3.25
N ARG A 93 -14.04 -12.62 2.36
CA ARG A 93 -14.77 -11.34 2.25
C ARG A 93 -15.20 -10.78 3.60
N ASP A 94 -15.79 -11.59 4.48
CA ASP A 94 -16.35 -11.13 5.75
C ASP A 94 -15.27 -10.69 6.76
N ALA A 95 -14.11 -11.38 6.75
CA ALA A 95 -12.96 -10.96 7.56
C ALA A 95 -12.41 -9.64 7.06
N ILE A 96 -12.22 -9.50 5.74
CA ILE A 96 -11.75 -8.25 5.11
C ILE A 96 -12.72 -7.11 5.39
N LEU A 97 -14.03 -7.33 5.28
CA LEU A 97 -15.05 -6.32 5.57
C LEU A 97 -15.00 -5.84 7.02
N SER A 98 -14.85 -6.78 7.98
CA SER A 98 -14.72 -6.46 9.40
C SER A 98 -13.45 -5.64 9.68
N GLN A 99 -12.33 -6.04 9.09
CA GLN A 99 -11.04 -5.37 9.23
C GLN A 99 -11.03 -3.98 8.59
N SER A 100 -11.67 -3.84 7.42
CA SER A 100 -11.83 -2.55 6.74
C SER A 100 -12.66 -1.56 7.56
N LYS A 101 -13.76 -2.03 8.19
CA LYS A 101 -14.56 -1.20 9.10
C LYS A 101 -13.74 -0.75 10.31
N ALA A 102 -13.00 -1.67 10.95
CA ALA A 102 -12.16 -1.34 12.09
C ALA A 102 -11.08 -0.32 11.72
N ALA A 103 -10.39 -0.50 10.59
CA ALA A 103 -9.40 0.45 10.11
C ALA A 103 -10.00 1.85 9.88
N LEU A 104 -11.19 1.92 9.24
CA LEU A 104 -11.86 3.20 8.99
C LEU A 104 -12.30 3.90 10.29
N GLU A 105 -12.83 3.16 11.26
CA GLU A 105 -13.20 3.70 12.58
C GLU A 105 -12.00 4.27 13.32
N MET A 106 -10.87 3.55 13.30
CA MET A 106 -9.61 4.02 13.90
C MET A 106 -9.11 5.31 13.22
N LEU A 107 -9.12 5.37 11.90
CA LEU A 107 -8.71 6.57 11.16
C LEU A 107 -9.65 7.75 11.43
N ARG A 108 -10.95 7.52 11.48
CA ARG A 108 -11.93 8.57 11.84
C ARG A 108 -11.71 9.10 13.25
N ALA A 109 -11.45 8.23 14.21
CA ALA A 109 -11.17 8.62 15.60
C ALA A 109 -9.86 9.40 15.71
N ALA A 110 -8.81 8.97 15.03
CA ALA A 110 -7.52 9.62 15.03
C ALA A 110 -7.48 10.91 14.21
N ASN A 111 -8.32 11.02 13.17
CA ASN A 111 -8.41 12.15 12.24
C ASN A 111 -7.05 12.63 11.69
N PRO A 112 -6.22 11.73 11.12
CA PRO A 112 -4.91 12.12 10.59
C PRO A 112 -5.00 12.94 9.29
N ASP A 113 -3.99 13.77 9.06
CA ASP A 113 -3.77 14.47 7.80
C ASP A 113 -2.91 13.65 6.84
N ARG A 114 -2.01 12.83 7.40
CA ARG A 114 -1.13 11.94 6.63
C ARG A 114 -1.13 10.55 7.24
N ILE A 115 -1.04 9.53 6.39
CA ILE A 115 -1.04 8.12 6.81
C ILE A 115 0.16 7.41 6.20
N ILE A 116 0.96 6.77 7.06
CA ILE A 116 1.98 5.80 6.65
C ILE A 116 1.43 4.42 6.97
N THR A 117 1.09 3.63 5.96
CA THR A 117 0.60 2.26 6.14
C THR A 117 1.76 1.28 5.96
N LEU A 118 2.03 0.49 7.00
CA LEU A 118 2.95 -0.63 6.93
C LEU A 118 2.09 -1.89 6.90
N GLY A 119 1.98 -2.46 5.70
CA GLY A 119 0.90 -3.37 5.36
C GLY A 119 1.27 -4.84 5.28
N GLY A 120 0.23 -5.61 5.18
CA GLY A 120 0.23 -6.96 4.67
C GLY A 120 0.15 -6.95 3.15
N GLU A 121 -0.94 -7.46 2.57
CA GLU A 121 -1.14 -7.49 1.12
C GLU A 121 -1.71 -6.17 0.58
N CYS A 122 -1.73 -5.98 -0.76
CA CYS A 122 -2.01 -4.70 -1.41
C CYS A 122 -3.31 -4.00 -0.98
N SER A 123 -4.36 -4.75 -0.61
CA SER A 123 -5.66 -4.15 -0.27
C SER A 123 -5.65 -3.33 1.03
N VAL A 124 -4.57 -3.36 1.81
CA VAL A 124 -4.38 -2.49 2.97
C VAL A 124 -4.31 -1.00 2.61
N SER A 125 -4.11 -0.69 1.33
CA SER A 125 -4.16 0.69 0.79
C SER A 125 -5.58 1.23 0.64
N VAL A 126 -6.58 0.37 0.49
CA VAL A 126 -7.94 0.76 0.09
C VAL A 126 -8.58 1.71 1.11
N VAL A 127 -8.58 1.34 2.39
CA VAL A 127 -9.20 2.16 3.44
C VAL A 127 -8.45 3.48 3.66
N PRO A 128 -7.12 3.51 3.87
CA PRO A 128 -6.41 4.77 4.09
C PRO A 128 -6.47 5.72 2.88
N PHE A 129 -6.42 5.21 1.65
CA PHE A 129 -6.45 6.05 0.46
C PHE A 129 -7.84 6.65 0.22
N THR A 130 -8.89 5.87 0.40
CA THR A 130 -10.27 6.37 0.29
C THR A 130 -10.64 7.31 1.44
N TYR A 131 -10.09 7.10 2.66
CA TYR A 131 -10.19 8.04 3.76
C TYR A 131 -9.54 9.40 3.42
N LEU A 132 -8.34 9.40 2.86
CA LEU A 132 -7.65 10.62 2.46
C LEU A 132 -8.35 11.30 1.27
N ALA A 133 -8.90 10.52 0.33
CA ALA A 133 -9.72 11.06 -0.76
C ALA A 133 -10.98 11.78 -0.23
N ASP A 134 -11.65 11.25 0.79
CA ASP A 134 -12.78 11.90 1.45
C ASP A 134 -12.33 13.18 2.18
N LYS A 135 -11.29 13.07 3.00
CA LYS A 135 -10.73 14.19 3.78
C LYS A 135 -10.35 15.37 2.89
N TYR A 136 -9.76 15.11 1.75
CA TYR A 136 -9.31 16.13 0.80
C TYR A 136 -10.29 16.36 -0.36
N LYS A 137 -11.54 15.87 -0.24
CA LYS A 137 -12.63 16.11 -1.19
C LYS A 137 -12.26 15.78 -2.64
N GLY A 138 -11.55 14.69 -2.84
CA GLY A 138 -11.10 14.21 -4.15
C GLY A 138 -9.90 14.96 -4.74
N ASP A 139 -9.25 15.88 -4.00
CA ASP A 139 -8.00 16.52 -4.42
C ASP A 139 -6.78 15.64 -4.13
N VAL A 140 -6.86 14.37 -4.54
CA VAL A 140 -5.84 13.34 -4.33
C VAL A 140 -5.66 12.55 -5.62
N ALA A 141 -4.42 12.40 -6.07
CA ALA A 141 -4.03 11.45 -7.10
C ALA A 141 -3.47 10.17 -6.45
N MET A 142 -3.61 9.03 -7.11
CA MET A 142 -3.07 7.74 -6.67
C MET A 142 -1.97 7.29 -7.61
N ILE A 143 -0.80 7.01 -7.05
CA ILE A 143 0.32 6.38 -7.76
C ILE A 143 0.47 4.96 -7.22
N TRP A 144 0.36 3.98 -8.12
CA TRP A 144 0.44 2.56 -7.83
C TRP A 144 1.75 2.01 -8.38
N ILE A 145 2.75 1.82 -7.50
CA ILE A 145 4.10 1.35 -7.85
C ILE A 145 4.14 -0.15 -7.55
N ASP A 146 4.15 -0.97 -8.61
CA ASP A 146 3.86 -2.39 -8.51
C ASP A 146 4.32 -3.13 -9.77
N ALA A 147 4.52 -4.44 -9.70
CA ALA A 147 4.66 -5.30 -10.88
C ALA A 147 3.31 -5.59 -11.55
N HIS A 148 2.21 -5.54 -10.79
CA HIS A 148 0.84 -5.88 -11.18
C HIS A 148 -0.08 -4.66 -11.11
N PRO A 149 -1.12 -4.57 -11.92
CA PRO A 149 -2.00 -3.39 -11.92
C PRO A 149 -3.07 -3.41 -10.82
N ASP A 150 -3.32 -4.55 -10.16
CA ASP A 150 -4.35 -4.76 -9.16
C ASP A 150 -5.76 -4.31 -9.59
N LEU A 151 -6.06 -4.55 -10.85
CA LEU A 151 -7.31 -4.17 -11.51
C LEU A 151 -8.30 -5.33 -11.67
N THR A 152 -8.16 -6.41 -10.88
CA THR A 152 -9.10 -7.53 -10.85
C THR A 152 -10.46 -7.09 -10.28
N LEU A 153 -11.52 -7.81 -10.61
CA LEU A 153 -12.88 -7.59 -10.12
C LEU A 153 -13.49 -8.90 -9.59
N PRO A 154 -14.50 -8.81 -8.70
CA PRO A 154 -15.28 -9.97 -8.31
C PRO A 154 -15.87 -10.70 -9.54
N GLY A 155 -15.66 -12.01 -9.60
CA GLY A 155 -16.07 -12.84 -10.75
C GLY A 155 -14.97 -13.13 -11.76
N ASP A 156 -13.83 -12.44 -11.68
CA ASP A 156 -12.61 -12.85 -12.38
C ASP A 156 -12.09 -14.18 -11.80
N VAL A 157 -11.17 -14.83 -12.52
CA VAL A 157 -10.68 -16.17 -12.14
C VAL A 157 -10.01 -16.19 -10.76
N TYR A 158 -9.29 -15.12 -10.42
CA TYR A 158 -8.62 -15.03 -9.13
C TYR A 158 -9.46 -14.21 -8.13
N PRO A 159 -9.88 -14.81 -6.99
CA PRO A 159 -10.76 -14.15 -6.03
C PRO A 159 -10.02 -13.34 -4.95
N GLY A 160 -8.72 -13.13 -5.08
CA GLY A 160 -7.91 -12.40 -4.10
C GLY A 160 -8.20 -10.92 -4.10
N TYR A 161 -8.57 -10.36 -2.94
CA TYR A 161 -8.90 -8.94 -2.81
C TYR A 161 -7.68 -8.03 -2.99
N HIS A 162 -6.46 -8.55 -2.75
CA HIS A 162 -5.24 -7.77 -3.01
C HIS A 162 -5.15 -7.38 -4.49
N ALA A 163 -5.42 -8.31 -5.42
CA ALA A 163 -5.44 -8.03 -6.85
C ALA A 163 -6.62 -7.13 -7.30
N MET A 164 -7.56 -6.80 -6.39
CA MET A 164 -8.68 -5.87 -6.61
C MET A 164 -8.43 -4.50 -5.95
N ALA A 165 -7.26 -4.27 -5.38
CA ALA A 165 -7.02 -3.13 -4.51
C ALA A 165 -7.11 -1.79 -5.23
N ALA A 166 -6.53 -1.67 -6.42
CA ALA A 166 -6.61 -0.45 -7.21
C ALA A 166 -8.04 -0.19 -7.72
N THR A 167 -8.78 -1.23 -8.17
CA THR A 167 -10.20 -1.08 -8.55
C THR A 167 -11.06 -0.67 -7.37
N ALA A 168 -10.82 -1.23 -6.17
CA ALA A 168 -11.57 -0.87 -4.97
C ALA A 168 -11.34 0.60 -4.58
N CYS A 169 -10.11 1.12 -4.67
CA CYS A 169 -9.83 2.55 -4.47
C CYS A 169 -10.64 3.44 -5.43
N MET A 170 -10.91 2.97 -6.64
CA MET A 170 -11.73 3.67 -7.64
C MET A 170 -13.24 3.46 -7.47
N GLY A 171 -13.66 2.66 -6.48
CA GLY A 171 -15.08 2.38 -6.19
C GLY A 171 -15.68 1.23 -7.00
N TYR A 172 -14.85 0.38 -7.60
CA TYR A 172 -15.29 -0.83 -8.30
C TYR A 172 -14.93 -2.06 -7.49
N GLY A 173 -15.85 -3.00 -7.32
CA GLY A 173 -15.58 -4.21 -6.55
C GLY A 173 -16.81 -4.84 -5.92
N GLU A 174 -16.63 -5.66 -4.90
CA GLU A 174 -17.69 -6.32 -4.16
C GLU A 174 -18.52 -5.26 -3.39
N LYS A 175 -19.84 -5.36 -3.47
CA LYS A 175 -20.77 -4.30 -3.04
C LYS A 175 -20.62 -3.92 -1.56
N GLN A 176 -20.45 -4.89 -0.67
CA GLN A 176 -20.36 -4.60 0.76
C GLN A 176 -19.02 -3.97 1.10
N LEU A 177 -17.92 -4.44 0.49
CA LEU A 177 -16.59 -3.86 0.66
C LEU A 177 -16.55 -2.41 0.15
N ILE A 178 -17.12 -2.16 -1.03
CA ILE A 178 -17.18 -0.79 -1.58
C ILE A 178 -18.09 0.12 -0.75
N SER A 179 -19.20 -0.40 -0.23
CA SER A 179 -20.19 0.42 0.49
C SER A 179 -19.69 1.03 1.80
N VAL A 180 -18.63 0.50 2.39
CA VAL A 180 -18.03 1.02 3.63
C VAL A 180 -16.98 2.08 3.38
N LEU A 181 -16.49 2.21 2.15
CA LEU A 181 -15.45 3.17 1.79
C LEU A 181 -16.01 4.60 1.77
N PRO A 182 -15.31 5.58 2.37
CA PRO A 182 -15.85 6.94 2.52
C PRO A 182 -15.84 7.74 1.22
N ALA A 183 -14.96 7.42 0.28
CA ALA A 183 -14.87 8.08 -1.03
C ALA A 183 -14.29 7.12 -2.07
N LYS A 184 -14.12 7.61 -3.28
CA LYS A 184 -13.42 6.93 -4.37
C LYS A 184 -12.45 7.88 -5.05
N ILE A 185 -11.41 7.34 -5.67
CA ILE A 185 -10.43 8.07 -6.47
C ILE A 185 -10.87 7.98 -7.95
N ASP A 186 -10.90 9.12 -8.64
CA ASP A 186 -11.24 9.16 -10.06
C ASP A 186 -10.16 8.43 -10.88
N PRO A 187 -10.51 7.51 -11.79
CA PRO A 187 -9.55 6.82 -12.64
C PRO A 187 -8.61 7.75 -13.42
N SER A 188 -9.06 8.95 -13.79
CA SER A 188 -8.21 9.96 -14.44
C SER A 188 -7.08 10.52 -13.56
N LYS A 189 -7.14 10.25 -12.25
CA LYS A 189 -6.14 10.62 -11.25
C LYS A 189 -5.31 9.43 -10.77
N VAL A 190 -5.31 8.35 -11.53
CA VAL A 190 -4.54 7.13 -11.22
C VAL A 190 -3.40 6.98 -12.22
N LEU A 191 -2.21 6.70 -11.70
CA LEU A 191 -1.03 6.35 -12.48
C LEU A 191 -0.47 5.02 -11.99
N LEU A 192 -0.23 4.10 -12.89
CA LEU A 192 0.52 2.87 -12.61
C LEU A 192 2.00 3.09 -12.94
N VAL A 193 2.90 2.56 -12.13
CA VAL A 193 4.34 2.67 -12.32
C VAL A 193 5.00 1.32 -12.10
N GLY A 194 5.77 0.86 -13.08
CA GLY A 194 6.53 -0.38 -12.99
C GLY A 194 5.78 -1.63 -13.43
N ILE A 195 4.50 -1.50 -13.82
CA ILE A 195 3.69 -2.65 -14.22
C ILE A 195 4.32 -3.35 -15.43
N ARG A 196 4.53 -4.64 -15.28
CA ARG A 196 5.13 -5.50 -16.29
C ARG A 196 4.42 -6.84 -16.46
N ASN A 197 3.57 -7.21 -15.51
CA ASN A 197 2.76 -8.42 -15.54
C ASN A 197 1.28 -8.10 -15.27
N TRP A 198 0.43 -8.30 -16.27
CA TRP A 198 -1.04 -8.15 -16.13
C TRP A 198 -1.73 -9.46 -15.76
N GLU A 199 -0.95 -10.56 -15.63
CA GLU A 199 -1.44 -11.92 -15.40
C GLU A 199 -2.40 -12.44 -16.49
N ARG A 200 -3.32 -11.59 -17.00
CA ARG A 200 -4.35 -11.92 -17.99
C ARG A 200 -4.67 -10.74 -18.90
N ASP A 201 -5.04 -11.05 -20.13
CA ASP A 201 -5.39 -10.05 -21.15
C ASP A 201 -6.59 -9.18 -20.74
N GLU A 202 -7.60 -9.76 -20.06
CA GLU A 202 -8.76 -8.99 -19.59
C GLU A 202 -8.38 -7.87 -18.60
N ILE A 203 -7.35 -8.04 -17.80
CA ILE A 203 -6.87 -7.02 -16.87
C ILE A 203 -6.23 -5.88 -17.64
N LYS A 204 -5.45 -6.19 -18.67
CA LYS A 204 -4.84 -5.20 -19.56
C LYS A 204 -5.91 -4.39 -20.33
N VAL A 205 -6.92 -5.08 -20.83
CA VAL A 205 -8.08 -4.44 -21.49
C VAL A 205 -8.81 -3.51 -20.52
N ARG A 206 -9.01 -3.95 -19.26
CA ARG A 206 -9.65 -3.15 -18.22
C ARG A 206 -8.87 -1.88 -17.90
N GLN A 207 -7.54 -1.95 -17.78
CA GLN A 207 -6.69 -0.78 -17.63
C GLN A 207 -6.92 0.24 -18.75
N GLN A 208 -6.96 -0.24 -20.00
CA GLN A 208 -7.21 0.61 -21.18
C GLN A 208 -8.62 1.24 -21.14
N GLN A 209 -9.64 0.46 -20.76
CA GLN A 209 -11.02 0.96 -20.62
C GLN A 209 -11.16 2.04 -19.55
N TYR A 210 -10.40 1.95 -18.46
CA TYR A 210 -10.36 2.99 -17.43
C TYR A 210 -9.49 4.19 -17.82
N GLY A 211 -8.72 4.09 -18.91
CA GLY A 211 -7.82 5.15 -19.36
C GLY A 211 -6.64 5.38 -18.42
N ILE A 212 -6.23 4.38 -17.66
CA ILE A 212 -5.16 4.50 -16.67
C ILE A 212 -3.81 4.31 -17.37
N PRO A 213 -2.92 5.33 -17.34
CA PRO A 213 -1.58 5.21 -17.91
C PRO A 213 -0.69 4.30 -17.04
N ASN A 214 0.28 3.67 -17.68
CA ASN A 214 1.39 2.97 -17.04
C ASN A 214 2.71 3.58 -17.51
N ILE A 215 3.60 3.90 -16.58
CA ILE A 215 4.99 4.27 -16.84
C ILE A 215 5.85 3.10 -16.38
N THR A 216 6.59 2.51 -17.31
CA THR A 216 7.37 1.29 -17.06
C THR A 216 8.62 1.58 -16.21
N GLY A 217 9.20 0.52 -15.62
CA GLY A 217 10.48 0.62 -14.90
C GLY A 217 11.63 1.09 -15.82
N GLU A 218 11.59 0.76 -17.12
CA GLU A 218 12.57 1.23 -18.11
C GLU A 218 12.44 2.73 -18.36
N GLU A 219 11.22 3.26 -18.51
CA GLU A 219 10.99 4.71 -18.71
C GLU A 219 11.46 5.56 -17.53
N VAL A 220 11.52 4.99 -16.33
CA VAL A 220 12.03 5.68 -15.14
C VAL A 220 13.43 5.21 -14.75
N ALA A 221 14.18 4.53 -15.63
CA ALA A 221 15.49 4.01 -15.30
C ALA A 221 16.47 5.10 -14.84
N ASP A 222 16.54 6.19 -15.58
CA ASP A 222 17.51 7.27 -15.36
C ASP A 222 16.93 8.51 -14.66
N ASN A 223 15.62 8.78 -14.84
CA ASN A 223 14.94 9.97 -14.28
C ASN A 223 13.45 9.70 -14.07
N SER A 224 12.73 10.63 -13.48
CA SER A 224 11.29 10.55 -13.20
C SER A 224 10.47 11.58 -13.98
N ASP A 225 10.97 12.05 -15.13
CA ASP A 225 10.37 13.18 -15.85
C ASP A 225 8.95 12.87 -16.35
N ALA A 226 8.71 11.65 -16.84
CA ALA A 226 7.37 11.20 -17.25
C ALA A 226 6.35 11.24 -16.09
N ILE A 227 6.76 10.82 -14.89
CA ILE A 227 5.91 10.89 -13.69
C ILE A 227 5.64 12.33 -13.29
N ARG A 228 6.67 13.19 -13.31
CA ARG A 228 6.53 14.64 -13.00
C ARG A 228 5.58 15.33 -13.97
N GLU A 229 5.68 15.03 -15.26
CA GLU A 229 4.78 15.58 -16.28
C GLU A 229 3.32 15.16 -16.02
N TRP A 230 3.09 13.88 -15.73
CA TRP A 230 1.77 13.41 -15.37
C TRP A 230 1.25 14.09 -14.10
N LEU A 231 2.06 14.22 -13.06
CA LEU A 231 1.69 14.88 -11.80
C LEU A 231 1.26 16.34 -12.01
N ARG A 232 1.91 17.07 -12.93
CA ARG A 232 1.52 18.45 -13.26
C ARG A 232 0.18 18.54 -13.94
N SER A 233 -0.22 17.51 -14.67
CA SER A 233 -1.47 17.45 -15.46
C SER A 233 -2.63 16.74 -14.76
N CYS A 234 -2.40 15.92 -13.71
CA CYS A 234 -3.42 15.05 -13.10
C CYS A 234 -4.55 15.79 -12.35
N GLY A 235 -4.45 17.11 -12.18
CA GLY A 235 -5.51 17.92 -11.56
C GLY A 235 -5.68 17.72 -10.05
N ALA A 236 -4.69 17.15 -9.36
CA ALA A 236 -4.66 17.00 -7.91
C ALA A 236 -3.45 17.71 -7.29
N SER A 237 -3.60 18.27 -6.08
CA SER A 237 -2.52 18.90 -5.34
C SER A 237 -1.80 17.92 -4.39
N LYS A 238 -2.45 16.81 -4.05
CA LYS A 238 -1.97 15.79 -3.12
C LYS A 238 -1.87 14.43 -3.80
N VAL A 239 -1.00 13.56 -3.24
CA VAL A 239 -0.86 12.21 -3.74
C VAL A 239 -0.89 11.18 -2.60
N VAL A 240 -1.43 10.00 -2.91
CA VAL A 240 -1.23 8.77 -2.16
C VAL A 240 -0.39 7.81 -3.01
N ILE A 241 0.54 7.13 -2.37
CA ILE A 241 1.49 6.23 -3.04
C ILE A 241 1.31 4.83 -2.46
N HIS A 242 0.95 3.89 -3.31
CA HIS A 242 1.11 2.47 -3.03
C HIS A 242 2.47 2.02 -3.52
N PHE A 243 3.22 1.36 -2.67
CA PHE A 243 4.48 0.70 -2.99
C PHE A 243 4.35 -0.78 -2.64
N ASP A 244 4.15 -1.58 -3.69
CA ASP A 244 4.32 -3.02 -3.61
C ASP A 244 5.80 -3.40 -3.71
N MET A 245 6.26 -4.23 -2.79
CA MET A 245 7.66 -4.66 -2.79
C MET A 245 7.99 -5.62 -3.95
N ASP A 246 7.01 -6.16 -4.67
CA ASP A 246 7.26 -7.01 -5.83
C ASP A 246 7.59 -6.23 -7.11
N VAL A 247 7.43 -4.91 -7.10
CA VAL A 247 7.96 -4.06 -8.18
C VAL A 247 9.47 -4.18 -8.30
N LEU A 248 10.14 -4.54 -7.19
CA LEU A 248 11.59 -4.68 -7.15
C LEU A 248 12.08 -5.84 -8.02
N ASP A 249 13.26 -5.66 -8.59
CA ASP A 249 13.91 -6.69 -9.38
C ASP A 249 14.34 -7.88 -8.49
N PRO A 250 13.79 -9.09 -8.70
CA PRO A 250 14.14 -10.25 -7.90
C PRO A 250 15.61 -10.67 -8.05
N ALA A 251 16.32 -10.19 -9.08
CA ALA A 251 17.77 -10.37 -9.19
C ALA A 251 18.55 -9.51 -8.18
N GLU A 252 17.94 -8.41 -7.68
CA GLU A 252 18.53 -7.59 -6.63
C GLU A 252 18.03 -8.03 -5.24
N ILE A 253 16.72 -8.21 -5.07
CA ILE A 253 16.12 -8.63 -3.80
C ILE A 253 14.77 -9.33 -4.02
N ILE A 254 14.57 -10.46 -3.35
CA ILE A 254 13.26 -11.12 -3.27
C ILE A 254 12.59 -10.69 -1.97
N ALA A 255 11.75 -9.67 -2.04
CA ALA A 255 11.12 -9.03 -0.88
C ALA A 255 9.64 -9.40 -0.71
N ALA A 256 9.00 -9.87 -1.79
CA ALA A 256 7.57 -10.19 -1.86
C ALA A 256 7.31 -11.63 -2.32
N VAL A 257 6.05 -11.96 -2.56
CA VAL A 257 5.64 -13.23 -3.19
C VAL A 257 5.92 -13.21 -4.69
N GLY A 258 5.53 -12.13 -5.37
CA GLY A 258 5.82 -11.91 -6.78
C GLY A 258 7.34 -11.84 -7.03
N THR A 259 7.79 -12.47 -8.11
CA THR A 259 9.22 -12.50 -8.50
C THR A 259 9.35 -12.34 -10.01
N ASP A 260 8.50 -11.50 -10.59
CA ASP A 260 8.55 -11.17 -12.01
C ASP A 260 9.90 -10.54 -12.36
N PRO A 261 10.58 -11.01 -13.42
CA PRO A 261 11.88 -10.49 -13.81
C PRO A 261 11.81 -9.04 -14.32
N ASP A 262 12.97 -8.42 -14.48
CA ASP A 262 13.12 -7.08 -15.03
C ASP A 262 12.40 -5.99 -14.22
N GLY A 263 12.41 -6.15 -12.89
CA GLY A 263 11.84 -5.18 -11.96
C GLY A 263 12.69 -3.92 -11.79
N MET A 264 12.15 -3.00 -11.02
CA MET A 264 12.85 -1.76 -10.68
C MET A 264 13.94 -2.04 -9.62
N LYS A 265 15.07 -1.33 -9.74
CA LYS A 265 16.10 -1.36 -8.68
C LYS A 265 15.64 -0.56 -7.47
N MET A 266 16.13 -0.92 -6.27
CA MET A 266 15.79 -0.19 -5.02
C MET A 266 16.06 1.31 -5.16
N GLU A 267 17.20 1.70 -5.71
CA GLU A 267 17.56 3.11 -5.88
C GLU A 267 16.65 3.84 -6.88
N GLN A 268 16.10 3.14 -7.87
CA GLN A 268 15.10 3.71 -8.79
C GLN A 268 13.79 4.01 -8.05
N VAL A 269 13.29 3.06 -7.25
CA VAL A 269 12.07 3.24 -6.45
C VAL A 269 12.25 4.37 -5.44
N ILE A 270 13.37 4.40 -4.72
CA ILE A 270 13.71 5.48 -3.76
C ILE A 270 13.69 6.83 -4.48
N ARG A 271 14.34 6.95 -5.63
CA ARG A 271 14.34 8.19 -6.43
C ARG A 271 12.94 8.57 -6.86
N VAL A 272 12.17 7.64 -7.45
CA VAL A 272 10.80 7.89 -7.93
C VAL A 272 9.92 8.44 -6.80
N ILE A 273 9.90 7.81 -5.65
CA ILE A 273 9.08 8.26 -4.51
C ILE A 273 9.52 9.64 -4.02
N ASN A 274 10.83 9.91 -3.94
CA ASN A 274 11.34 11.22 -3.55
C ASN A 274 11.02 12.30 -4.58
N ASP A 275 11.09 11.99 -5.87
CA ASP A 275 10.75 12.91 -6.95
C ASP A 275 9.24 13.24 -6.96
N ILE A 276 8.37 12.25 -6.67
CA ILE A 276 6.94 12.49 -6.45
C ILE A 276 6.73 13.45 -5.28
N ALA A 277 7.41 13.21 -4.15
CA ALA A 277 7.31 14.04 -2.96
C ALA A 277 7.85 15.47 -3.16
N ALA A 278 8.75 15.67 -4.12
CA ALA A 278 9.23 17.00 -4.51
C ALA A 278 8.23 17.78 -5.39
N GLU A 279 7.36 17.10 -6.13
CA GLU A 279 6.37 17.72 -7.04
C GLU A 279 5.01 17.94 -6.36
N LYS A 280 4.60 17.05 -5.44
CA LYS A 280 3.28 17.05 -4.79
C LYS A 280 3.37 16.72 -3.31
N GLU A 281 2.39 17.18 -2.57
CA GLU A 281 2.25 16.80 -1.17
C GLU A 281 1.84 15.32 -1.05
N VAL A 282 2.72 14.49 -0.48
CA VAL A 282 2.42 13.09 -0.18
C VAL A 282 1.64 13.02 1.13
N VAL A 283 0.37 12.65 1.05
CA VAL A 283 -0.52 12.51 2.21
C VAL A 283 -0.72 11.05 2.63
N GLY A 284 -0.44 10.10 1.76
CA GLY A 284 -0.49 8.67 2.05
C GLY A 284 0.68 7.92 1.43
N LEU A 285 1.30 7.04 2.20
CA LEU A 285 2.30 6.09 1.72
C LEU A 285 1.98 4.72 2.31
N THR A 286 1.72 3.75 1.44
CA THR A 286 1.63 2.34 1.83
C THR A 286 2.86 1.60 1.34
N VAL A 287 3.45 0.77 2.21
CA VAL A 287 4.41 -0.28 1.84
C VAL A 287 3.73 -1.61 2.09
N ALA A 288 3.58 -2.43 1.05
CA ALA A 288 2.82 -3.68 1.07
C ALA A 288 3.62 -4.87 0.52
N GLU A 289 3.03 -6.05 0.62
CA GLU A 289 3.48 -7.34 0.06
C GLU A 289 4.80 -7.87 0.63
N ALA A 290 5.31 -7.29 1.71
CA ALA A 290 6.53 -7.80 2.34
C ALA A 290 6.35 -9.28 2.77
N MET A 291 7.11 -10.19 2.14
CA MET A 291 7.08 -11.62 2.45
C MET A 291 8.45 -12.07 2.99
N PRO A 292 8.61 -12.11 4.32
CA PRO A 292 9.89 -12.40 4.95
C PRO A 292 10.20 -13.91 4.93
N ARG A 293 10.38 -14.50 3.74
CA ARG A 293 10.55 -15.95 3.51
C ARG A 293 11.62 -16.59 4.40
N THR A 294 12.76 -15.93 4.58
CA THR A 294 13.83 -16.41 5.46
C THR A 294 13.39 -16.42 6.92
N ALA A 295 12.73 -15.37 7.40
CA ALA A 295 12.24 -15.30 8.78
C ALA A 295 11.17 -16.36 9.07
N ILE A 296 10.26 -16.62 8.11
CA ILE A 296 9.24 -17.68 8.22
C ILE A 296 9.93 -19.04 8.35
N ARG A 297 10.95 -19.32 7.55
CA ARG A 297 11.71 -20.59 7.62
C ARG A 297 12.43 -20.75 8.96
N ILE A 298 13.01 -19.67 9.47
CA ILE A 298 13.64 -19.65 10.82
C ILE A 298 12.59 -19.92 11.89
N LYS A 299 11.42 -19.24 11.85
CA LYS A 299 10.30 -19.48 12.78
C LYS A 299 9.87 -20.93 12.77
N ASN A 300 9.68 -21.53 11.58
CA ASN A 300 9.30 -22.93 11.44
C ASN A 300 10.37 -23.89 12.03
N MET A 301 11.64 -23.55 11.87
CA MET A 301 12.72 -24.30 12.53
C MET A 301 12.63 -24.19 14.07
N LEU A 302 12.51 -22.98 14.60
CA LEU A 302 12.45 -22.75 16.05
C LEU A 302 11.27 -23.48 16.72
N ASN A 303 10.09 -23.48 16.08
CA ASN A 303 8.90 -24.19 16.57
C ASN A 303 9.08 -25.70 16.68
N ARG A 304 10.15 -26.27 16.13
CA ARG A 304 10.47 -27.71 16.17
C ARG A 304 11.56 -28.05 17.16
N LEU A 305 12.18 -27.06 17.80
CA LEU A 305 13.25 -27.27 18.76
C LEU A 305 12.68 -27.60 20.16
N PRO A 306 13.37 -28.45 20.94
CA PRO A 306 12.99 -28.69 22.35
C PRO A 306 12.92 -27.38 23.13
N LEU A 307 11.96 -27.25 24.04
CA LEU A 307 11.69 -26.09 24.91
C LEU A 307 11.13 -24.86 24.17
N LEU A 308 11.04 -24.89 22.84
CA LEU A 308 10.40 -23.83 22.04
C LEU A 308 9.08 -24.28 21.37
N LYS A 309 8.76 -25.57 21.54
CA LYS A 309 7.49 -26.16 21.06
C LYS A 309 6.33 -25.67 21.89
#